data_7ea51a6946b149649dd7f7c14563bfc4
#
_entry.id   7ea51a6946b149649dd7f7c14563bfc4
#
_cell.length_a   1.000
_cell.length_b   1.000
_cell.length_c   1.000
_cell.angle_alpha   90.00
_cell.angle_beta   90.00
_cell.angle_gamma   90.00
#
_symmetry.space_group_name_H-M   'P 1'
#
loop_
_entity.id
_entity.type
_entity.pdbx_description
1 polymer ?
#
loop_
_entity_poly.entity_id
_entity_poly.type
_entity_poly.pdbx_seq_one_letter_code
_entity_poly.pdbx_strand_id
1 'polypeptide(L)'
;DRSRGLGDVYKRQKQYLDLLKHIKENGVEKKDRTGTGTISVFGHQMRFNLKDGFPLVTTKKLHLRSIIHELIWFINGDTNIKYLKDNGVTIWDEWADKNGNLGPIYGYQWRNWNSDGVDQLNDVIKSLKKNPSSRRMIVTAWNPNIIPDSSKTFEENVKNGKAALPPCHAFFQFYVSENKLSCQMYQRSADVFLGVPFNIASYSLLTHMVAQVCGYDVGDFIHTFGDTPVSYTHLTLPTIE
;
A
#
# COMPACT_ATOMS: atom_id res chain seq x y z
N ASP A 1 -21.99 9.94 22.77
CA ASP A 1 -21.19 9.95 21.52
C ASP A 1 -19.76 9.37 21.65
N ARG A 2 -19.11 9.50 22.81
CA ARG A 2 -17.77 8.90 23.03
C ARG A 2 -17.79 7.37 22.99
N SER A 3 -18.85 6.71 23.37
CA SER A 3 -18.94 5.23 23.35
C SER A 3 -19.11 4.66 21.93
N ARG A 4 -19.75 5.39 21.02
CA ARG A 4 -19.85 4.99 19.60
C ARG A 4 -18.51 5.03 18.90
N GLY A 5 -17.72 6.09 19.13
CA GLY A 5 -16.39 6.23 18.52
C GLY A 5 -15.40 5.14 18.94
N LEU A 6 -15.43 4.68 20.19
CA LEU A 6 -14.56 3.59 20.67
C LEU A 6 -14.93 2.24 20.05
N GLY A 7 -16.24 1.95 19.90
CA GLY A 7 -16.70 0.71 19.27
C GLY A 7 -16.29 0.60 17.80
N ASP A 8 -16.30 1.69 17.07
CA ASP A 8 -15.92 1.72 15.65
C ASP A 8 -14.42 1.66 15.42
N VAL A 9 -13.62 2.29 16.29
CA VAL A 9 -12.15 2.13 16.31
C VAL A 9 -11.80 0.67 16.58
N TYR A 10 -12.44 0.03 17.56
CA TYR A 10 -12.19 -1.36 17.89
C TYR A 10 -12.53 -2.31 16.73
N LYS A 11 -13.65 -2.13 16.04
CA LYS A 11 -14.04 -2.97 14.90
C LYS A 11 -13.03 -2.90 13.75
N ARG A 12 -12.50 -1.72 13.46
CA ARG A 12 -11.50 -1.53 12.41
C ARG A 12 -10.17 -2.17 12.76
N GLN A 13 -9.73 -1.98 14.00
CA GLN A 13 -8.50 -2.58 14.50
C GLN A 13 -8.61 -4.11 14.61
N LYS A 14 -9.80 -4.61 14.94
CA LYS A 14 -10.06 -6.05 15.08
C LYS A 14 -9.68 -6.85 13.83
N GLN A 15 -10.01 -6.38 12.63
CA GLN A 15 -9.64 -7.10 11.39
C GLN A 15 -8.12 -7.29 11.26
N TYR A 16 -7.36 -6.28 11.62
CA TYR A 16 -5.88 -6.37 11.61
C TYR A 16 -5.37 -7.31 12.69
N LEU A 17 -5.93 -7.28 13.90
CA LEU A 17 -5.58 -8.20 14.98
C LEU A 17 -5.98 -9.64 14.66
N ASP A 18 -7.16 -9.84 14.05
CA ASP A 18 -7.62 -11.15 13.59
C ASP A 18 -6.68 -11.74 12.52
N LEU A 19 -6.14 -10.90 11.62
CA LEU A 19 -5.12 -11.33 10.65
C LEU A 19 -3.84 -11.78 11.35
N LEU A 20 -3.32 -11.02 12.32
CA LEU A 20 -2.13 -11.41 13.09
C LEU A 20 -2.36 -12.73 13.84
N LYS A 21 -3.53 -12.89 14.47
CA LYS A 21 -3.92 -14.13 15.12
C LYS A 21 -3.99 -15.29 14.14
N HIS A 22 -4.64 -15.09 13.00
CA HIS A 22 -4.76 -16.09 11.93
C HIS A 22 -3.40 -16.56 11.43
N ILE A 23 -2.44 -15.65 11.22
CA ILE A 23 -1.08 -15.99 10.80
C ILE A 23 -0.37 -16.81 11.90
N LYS A 24 -0.50 -16.41 13.17
CA LYS A 24 0.10 -17.11 14.31
C LYS A 24 -0.42 -18.55 14.44
N GLU A 25 -1.71 -18.78 14.19
CA GLU A 25 -2.38 -20.07 14.40
C GLU A 25 -2.31 -21.00 13.19
N ASN A 26 -2.28 -20.44 11.97
CA ASN A 26 -2.43 -21.22 10.73
C ASN A 26 -1.28 -21.00 9.72
N GLY A 27 -0.32 -20.14 10.06
CA GLY A 27 0.78 -19.83 9.17
C GLY A 27 1.79 -20.95 9.07
N VAL A 28 2.48 -21.00 7.95
CA VAL A 28 3.58 -21.93 7.67
C VAL A 28 4.91 -21.20 7.84
N GLU A 29 5.84 -21.86 8.52
CA GLU A 29 7.21 -21.35 8.68
C GLU A 29 7.92 -21.27 7.34
N LYS A 30 8.53 -20.13 7.07
CA LYS A 30 9.38 -19.91 5.91
C LYS A 30 10.75 -19.38 6.34
N LYS A 31 11.79 -19.92 5.73
CA LYS A 31 13.12 -19.32 5.84
C LYS A 31 13.11 -18.02 5.03
N ASP A 32 13.46 -16.94 5.67
CA ASP A 32 13.65 -15.67 4.99
C ASP A 32 15.12 -15.43 4.65
N ARG A 33 15.37 -14.39 3.85
CA ARG A 33 16.72 -13.99 3.45
C ARG A 33 17.58 -13.52 4.64
N THR A 34 16.93 -13.07 5.73
CA THR A 34 17.60 -12.50 6.92
C THR A 34 17.96 -13.56 7.95
N GLY A 35 17.49 -14.81 7.79
CA GLY A 35 17.75 -15.91 8.72
C GLY A 35 16.95 -15.87 10.02
N THR A 36 16.10 -14.85 10.22
CA THR A 36 15.23 -14.74 11.42
C THR A 36 13.98 -15.61 11.33
N GLY A 37 13.61 -16.04 10.12
CA GLY A 37 12.41 -16.80 9.87
C GLY A 37 11.14 -15.96 9.91
N THR A 38 10.15 -16.38 9.14
CA THR A 38 8.82 -15.78 9.11
C THR A 38 7.75 -16.85 9.18
N ILE A 39 6.59 -16.50 9.74
CA ILE A 39 5.37 -17.30 9.58
C ILE A 39 4.47 -16.57 8.58
N SER A 40 3.91 -17.31 7.64
CA SER A 40 3.11 -16.73 6.56
C SER A 40 1.86 -17.54 6.26
N VAL A 41 0.78 -16.85 5.91
CA VAL A 41 -0.38 -17.42 5.22
C VAL A 41 -0.41 -16.91 3.77
N PHE A 42 -1.05 -17.65 2.87
CA PHE A 42 -1.24 -17.24 1.49
C PHE A 42 -2.72 -16.97 1.21
N GLY A 43 -3.01 -15.74 0.84
CA GLY A 43 -4.38 -15.30 0.56
C GLY A 43 -5.14 -14.91 1.82
N HIS A 44 -5.42 -13.61 1.95
CA HIS A 44 -6.29 -13.05 2.98
C HIS A 44 -6.93 -11.76 2.47
N GLN A 45 -8.05 -11.36 3.07
CA GLN A 45 -8.69 -10.10 2.72
C GLN A 45 -9.25 -9.42 3.96
N MET A 46 -9.02 -8.11 4.06
CA MET A 46 -9.67 -7.22 5.03
C MET A 46 -10.54 -6.20 4.30
N ARG A 47 -11.59 -5.73 4.95
CA ARG A 47 -12.51 -4.73 4.40
C ARG A 47 -12.81 -3.65 5.44
N PHE A 48 -12.56 -2.41 5.09
CA PHE A 48 -12.76 -1.24 5.93
C PHE A 48 -13.82 -0.34 5.30
N ASN A 49 -14.96 -0.17 5.98
CA ASN A 49 -15.95 0.83 5.58
C ASN A 49 -15.42 2.22 5.96
N LEU A 50 -15.08 3.03 4.96
CA LEU A 50 -14.47 4.35 5.19
C LEU A 50 -15.48 5.38 5.72
N LYS A 51 -16.79 5.12 5.59
CA LYS A 51 -17.84 5.95 6.18
C LYS A 51 -17.85 5.86 7.72
N ASP A 52 -17.42 4.71 8.28
CA ASP A 52 -17.33 4.53 9.73
C ASP A 52 -16.11 5.27 10.32
N GLY A 53 -15.30 5.89 9.49
CA GLY A 53 -14.12 6.69 9.81
C GLY A 53 -12.83 6.14 9.23
N PHE A 54 -11.76 6.92 9.34
CA PHE A 54 -10.45 6.59 8.77
C PHE A 54 -9.81 5.40 9.51
N PRO A 55 -9.37 4.32 8.81
CA PRO A 55 -8.85 3.11 9.43
C PRO A 55 -7.36 3.26 9.84
N LEU A 56 -7.09 4.15 10.79
CA LEU A 56 -5.77 4.28 11.38
C LEU A 56 -5.60 3.21 12.47
N VAL A 57 -4.80 2.18 12.17
CA VAL A 57 -4.51 1.11 13.13
C VAL A 57 -3.63 1.66 14.26
N THR A 58 -4.01 1.42 15.52
CA THR A 58 -3.34 1.99 16.71
C THR A 58 -2.48 0.99 17.47
N THR A 59 -2.44 -0.28 17.07
CA THR A 59 -1.52 -1.30 17.63
C THR A 59 -0.04 -0.96 17.46
N LYS A 60 0.25 -0.06 16.52
CA LYS A 60 1.57 0.48 16.25
C LYS A 60 1.46 2.00 16.06
N LYS A 61 2.42 2.75 16.56
CA LYS A 61 2.50 4.20 16.29
C LYS A 61 2.80 4.42 14.81
N LEU A 62 1.85 4.96 14.07
CA LEU A 62 2.01 5.32 12.67
C LEU A 62 2.47 6.76 12.52
N HIS A 63 3.48 6.99 11.68
CA HIS A 63 3.95 8.32 11.36
C HIS A 63 3.15 8.89 10.18
N LEU A 64 2.01 9.53 10.49
CA LEU A 64 1.03 10.00 9.51
C LEU A 64 1.65 10.94 8.47
N ARG A 65 2.61 11.79 8.87
CA ARG A 65 3.34 12.66 7.96
C ARG A 65 4.03 11.87 6.84
N SER A 66 4.71 10.75 7.17
CA SER A 66 5.35 9.90 6.15
C SER A 66 4.33 9.31 5.19
N ILE A 67 3.18 8.84 5.69
CA ILE A 67 2.11 8.27 4.87
C ILE A 67 1.59 9.30 3.86
N ILE A 68 1.33 10.53 4.31
CA ILE A 68 0.81 11.60 3.46
C ILE A 68 1.83 12.00 2.38
N HIS A 69 3.08 12.24 2.77
CA HIS A 69 4.11 12.68 1.82
C HIS A 69 4.50 11.57 0.84
N GLU A 70 4.56 10.30 1.27
CA GLU A 70 4.79 9.18 0.37
C GLU A 70 3.67 9.06 -0.67
N LEU A 71 2.40 9.17 -0.24
CA LEU A 71 1.27 9.11 -1.17
C LEU A 71 1.29 10.28 -2.17
N ILE A 72 1.57 11.49 -1.73
CA ILE A 72 1.72 12.67 -2.62
C ILE A 72 2.85 12.44 -3.63
N TRP A 73 3.97 11.91 -3.17
CA TRP A 73 5.13 11.58 -3.99
C TRP A 73 4.77 10.54 -5.08
N PHE A 74 4.03 9.48 -4.72
CA PHE A 74 3.50 8.54 -5.71
C PHE A 74 2.53 9.19 -6.71
N ILE A 75 1.60 10.01 -6.22
CA ILE A 75 0.62 10.72 -7.07
C ILE A 75 1.32 11.65 -8.06
N ASN A 76 2.44 12.25 -7.69
CA ASN A 76 3.25 13.09 -8.58
C ASN A 76 4.08 12.29 -9.60
N GLY A 77 4.17 10.98 -9.47
CA GLY A 77 4.99 10.12 -10.34
C GLY A 77 6.48 10.28 -10.10
N ASP A 78 6.88 10.88 -8.98
CA ASP A 78 8.28 11.11 -8.64
C ASP A 78 8.95 9.80 -8.19
N THR A 79 10.25 9.69 -8.46
CA THR A 79 11.09 8.54 -8.13
C THR A 79 12.37 8.93 -7.39
N ASN A 80 12.60 10.23 -7.17
CA ASN A 80 13.72 10.74 -6.41
C ASN A 80 13.28 11.07 -4.99
N ILE A 81 14.05 10.64 -4.01
CA ILE A 81 13.73 10.82 -2.58
C ILE A 81 13.94 12.24 -2.05
N LYS A 82 14.41 13.18 -2.89
CA LYS A 82 14.66 14.56 -2.45
C LYS A 82 13.43 15.21 -1.82
N TYR A 83 12.25 15.10 -2.47
CA TYR A 83 11.00 15.61 -1.92
C TYR A 83 10.69 15.00 -0.54
N LEU A 84 10.89 13.69 -0.39
CA LEU A 84 10.64 12.99 0.88
C LEU A 84 11.59 13.50 1.98
N LYS A 85 12.89 13.61 1.69
CA LYS A 85 13.90 14.16 2.62
C LYS A 85 13.61 15.60 3.03
N ASP A 86 13.27 16.46 2.08
CA ASP A 86 12.89 17.86 2.34
C ASP A 86 11.68 17.96 3.28
N ASN A 87 10.87 16.91 3.35
CA ASN A 87 9.71 16.79 4.24
C ASN A 87 9.95 15.91 5.48
N GLY A 88 11.19 15.52 5.76
CA GLY A 88 11.56 14.73 6.94
C GLY A 88 11.08 13.28 6.88
N VAL A 89 10.95 12.72 5.68
CA VAL A 89 10.55 11.33 5.43
C VAL A 89 11.74 10.54 4.92
N THR A 90 12.13 9.48 5.62
CA THR A 90 13.37 8.72 5.40
C THR A 90 13.15 7.26 5.05
N ILE A 91 11.89 6.83 4.91
CA ILE A 91 11.52 5.41 4.72
C ILE A 91 12.05 4.78 3.43
N TRP A 92 12.53 5.58 2.48
CA TRP A 92 13.09 5.14 1.21
C TRP A 92 14.60 5.35 1.09
N ASP A 93 15.27 5.91 2.11
CA ASP A 93 16.68 6.31 2.05
C ASP A 93 17.63 5.13 1.77
N GLU A 94 17.35 3.96 2.35
CA GLU A 94 18.19 2.77 2.19
C GLU A 94 18.10 2.12 0.79
N TRP A 95 17.08 2.47 0.00
CA TRP A 95 16.83 1.88 -1.33
C TRP A 95 17.21 2.81 -2.48
N ALA A 96 17.58 4.05 -2.16
CA ALA A 96 17.94 5.04 -3.16
C ALA A 96 19.42 4.92 -3.55
N ASP A 97 19.70 5.15 -4.83
CA ASP A 97 21.07 5.29 -5.29
C ASP A 97 21.73 6.56 -4.68
N LYS A 98 23.02 6.74 -4.92
CA LYS A 98 23.78 7.92 -4.44
C LYS A 98 23.22 9.28 -4.86
N ASN A 99 22.40 9.32 -5.90
CA ASN A 99 21.73 10.52 -6.40
C ASN A 99 20.29 10.64 -5.88
N GLY A 100 19.84 9.71 -5.05
CA GLY A 100 18.49 9.69 -4.51
C GLY A 100 17.45 9.06 -5.42
N ASN A 101 17.82 8.33 -6.45
CA ASN A 101 16.89 7.73 -7.39
C ASN A 101 16.55 6.28 -7.01
N LEU A 102 15.31 5.90 -7.26
CA LEU A 102 14.75 4.57 -7.01
C LEU A 102 14.36 3.83 -8.31
N GLY A 103 14.61 4.45 -9.47
CA GLY A 103 14.12 3.92 -10.74
C GLY A 103 12.59 4.03 -10.88
N PRO A 104 11.99 3.41 -11.91
CA PRO A 104 10.59 3.61 -12.28
C PRO A 104 9.62 2.82 -11.39
N ILE A 105 9.62 3.10 -10.08
CA ILE A 105 8.75 2.45 -9.07
C ILE A 105 7.33 3.05 -9.07
N TYR A 106 6.41 2.42 -8.39
CA TYR A 106 5.03 2.80 -8.01
C TYR A 106 4.42 3.99 -8.76
N GLY A 107 4.66 5.21 -8.28
CA GLY A 107 4.08 6.44 -8.81
C GLY A 107 4.48 6.72 -10.25
N TYR A 108 5.69 6.36 -10.63
CA TYR A 108 6.12 6.47 -12.03
C TYR A 108 5.24 5.61 -12.94
N GLN A 109 4.98 4.34 -12.55
CA GLN A 109 4.10 3.47 -13.31
C GLN A 109 2.65 3.97 -13.32
N TRP A 110 2.19 4.60 -12.25
CA TRP A 110 0.84 5.17 -12.19
C TRP A 110 0.65 6.34 -13.15
N ARG A 111 1.70 7.17 -13.34
CA ARG A 111 1.63 8.44 -14.06
C ARG A 111 2.27 8.45 -15.45
N ASN A 112 3.16 7.49 -15.73
CA ASN A 112 3.88 7.36 -16.98
C ASN A 112 4.24 5.90 -17.24
N TRP A 113 3.23 5.05 -17.43
CA TRP A 113 3.40 3.62 -17.61
C TRP A 113 4.45 3.32 -18.67
N ASN A 114 5.48 2.53 -18.30
CA ASN A 114 6.56 2.06 -19.18
C ASN A 114 7.28 3.18 -19.96
N SER A 115 7.21 4.43 -19.52
CA SER A 115 7.71 5.62 -20.23
C SER A 115 6.95 5.93 -21.55
N ASP A 116 5.77 5.35 -21.77
CA ASP A 116 4.96 5.52 -22.97
C ASP A 116 3.97 6.71 -22.87
N GLY A 117 4.01 7.47 -21.78
CA GLY A 117 3.12 8.61 -21.53
C GLY A 117 1.71 8.23 -21.09
N VAL A 118 1.43 6.96 -20.79
CA VAL A 118 0.13 6.50 -20.30
C VAL A 118 -0.01 6.85 -18.81
N ASP A 119 -0.87 7.82 -18.49
CA ASP A 119 -1.19 8.24 -17.14
C ASP A 119 -2.41 7.46 -16.61
N GLN A 120 -2.16 6.27 -16.05
CA GLN A 120 -3.20 5.36 -15.56
C GLN A 120 -4.12 6.03 -14.51
N LEU A 121 -3.54 6.78 -13.56
CA LEU A 121 -4.32 7.40 -12.49
C LEU A 121 -5.25 8.49 -13.03
N ASN A 122 -4.77 9.34 -13.94
CA ASN A 122 -5.58 10.37 -14.58
C ASN A 122 -6.69 9.77 -15.45
N ASP A 123 -6.40 8.70 -16.18
CA ASP A 123 -7.36 8.04 -17.03
C ASP A 123 -8.47 7.34 -16.23
N VAL A 124 -8.11 6.78 -15.07
CA VAL A 124 -9.11 6.26 -14.12
C VAL A 124 -9.97 7.37 -13.54
N ILE A 125 -9.40 8.52 -13.15
CA ILE A 125 -10.17 9.68 -12.68
C ILE A 125 -11.14 10.20 -13.76
N LYS A 126 -10.70 10.30 -15.02
CA LYS A 126 -11.56 10.66 -16.15
C LYS A 126 -12.68 9.64 -16.34
N SER A 127 -12.36 8.35 -16.25
CA SER A 127 -13.33 7.26 -16.37
C SER A 127 -14.36 7.30 -15.25
N LEU A 128 -13.94 7.51 -14.00
CA LEU A 128 -14.84 7.65 -12.85
C LEU A 128 -15.87 8.76 -13.05
N LYS A 129 -15.45 9.91 -13.61
CA LYS A 129 -16.35 11.04 -13.88
C LYS A 129 -17.29 10.80 -15.07
N LYS A 130 -16.82 10.10 -16.11
CA LYS A 130 -17.57 9.94 -17.38
C LYS A 130 -18.41 8.66 -17.41
N ASN A 131 -17.92 7.58 -16.87
CA ASN A 131 -18.53 6.25 -16.92
C ASN A 131 -18.27 5.48 -15.62
N PRO A 132 -18.97 5.81 -14.53
CA PRO A 132 -18.74 5.18 -13.21
C PRO A 132 -19.03 3.67 -13.18
N SER A 133 -19.78 3.13 -14.13
CA SER A 133 -20.07 1.69 -14.24
C SER A 133 -18.93 0.89 -14.93
N SER A 134 -17.88 1.54 -15.39
CA SER A 134 -16.74 0.87 -16.00
C SER A 134 -16.08 -0.12 -15.04
N ARG A 135 -15.74 -1.31 -15.56
CA ARG A 135 -14.97 -2.35 -14.84
C ARG A 135 -13.48 -2.32 -15.12
N ARG A 136 -12.99 -1.25 -15.79
CA ARG A 136 -11.61 -1.10 -16.25
C ARG A 136 -10.81 -0.07 -15.45
N MET A 137 -11.27 0.29 -14.24
CA MET A 137 -10.66 1.31 -13.39
C MET A 137 -9.53 0.73 -12.56
N ILE A 138 -8.49 0.24 -13.24
CA ILE A 138 -7.32 -0.41 -12.65
C ILE A 138 -6.10 0.49 -12.83
N VAL A 139 -5.29 0.60 -11.79
CA VAL A 139 -3.96 1.19 -11.81
C VAL A 139 -2.97 0.14 -11.34
N THR A 140 -1.96 -0.17 -12.14
CA THR A 140 -0.94 -1.18 -11.82
C THR A 140 0.44 -0.56 -11.71
N ALA A 141 1.18 -1.00 -10.71
CA ALA A 141 2.61 -0.75 -10.57
C ALA A 141 3.45 -1.96 -11.01
N TRP A 142 2.81 -3.14 -11.15
CA TRP A 142 3.50 -4.36 -11.55
C TRP A 142 3.75 -4.36 -13.06
N ASN A 143 4.96 -3.99 -13.42
CA ASN A 143 5.42 -3.99 -14.81
C ASN A 143 6.61 -4.96 -14.94
N PRO A 144 6.45 -6.11 -15.62
CA PRO A 144 7.52 -7.10 -15.76
C PRO A 144 8.81 -6.55 -16.36
N ASN A 145 8.73 -5.51 -17.19
CA ASN A 145 9.90 -4.90 -17.84
C ASN A 145 10.83 -4.19 -16.85
N ILE A 146 10.34 -3.77 -15.68
CA ILE A 146 11.11 -3.01 -14.70
C ILE A 146 11.44 -3.79 -13.43
N ILE A 147 10.97 -5.03 -13.32
CA ILE A 147 11.27 -5.87 -12.15
C ILE A 147 12.79 -6.01 -12.01
N PRO A 148 13.36 -5.73 -10.83
CA PRO A 148 14.79 -5.81 -10.61
C PRO A 148 15.31 -7.24 -10.72
N ASP A 149 16.53 -7.37 -11.21
CA ASP A 149 17.28 -8.61 -11.21
C ASP A 149 17.76 -8.90 -9.78
N SER A 150 17.32 -10.02 -9.21
CA SER A 150 17.66 -10.41 -7.84
C SER A 150 19.14 -10.77 -7.62
N SER A 151 19.91 -10.98 -8.69
CA SER A 151 21.34 -11.22 -8.64
C SER A 151 22.17 -9.93 -8.56
N LYS A 152 21.54 -8.77 -8.73
CA LYS A 152 22.18 -7.45 -8.76
C LYS A 152 21.80 -6.63 -7.53
N THR A 153 22.65 -5.65 -7.22
CA THR A 153 22.32 -4.64 -6.22
C THR A 153 21.18 -3.73 -6.69
N PHE A 154 20.52 -3.04 -5.77
CA PHE A 154 19.48 -2.07 -6.15
C PHE A 154 20.07 -0.92 -6.99
N GLU A 155 21.30 -0.47 -6.72
CA GLU A 155 21.99 0.57 -7.49
C GLU A 155 22.24 0.14 -8.94
N GLU A 156 22.69 -1.09 -9.14
CA GLU A 156 22.89 -1.67 -10.48
C GLU A 156 21.56 -1.80 -11.23
N ASN A 157 20.49 -2.21 -10.55
CA ASN A 157 19.16 -2.27 -11.12
C ASN A 157 18.68 -0.88 -11.57
N VAL A 158 18.78 0.13 -10.70
CA VAL A 158 18.39 1.51 -11.04
C VAL A 158 19.20 2.05 -12.21
N LYS A 159 20.53 1.82 -12.23
CA LYS A 159 21.39 2.21 -13.35
C LYS A 159 20.99 1.55 -14.67
N ASN A 160 20.43 0.36 -14.64
CA ASN A 160 19.93 -0.38 -15.80
C ASN A 160 18.45 -0.08 -16.12
N GLY A 161 17.86 0.99 -15.57
CA GLY A 161 16.48 1.38 -15.83
C GLY A 161 15.43 0.46 -15.17
N LYS A 162 15.83 -0.35 -14.19
CA LYS A 162 14.93 -1.17 -13.40
C LYS A 162 14.52 -0.45 -12.11
N ALA A 163 13.47 -0.92 -11.46
CA ALA A 163 13.10 -0.46 -10.14
C ALA A 163 14.12 -0.91 -9.08
N ALA A 164 14.32 -0.12 -8.03
CA ALA A 164 15.13 -0.53 -6.88
C ALA A 164 14.51 -1.74 -6.17
N LEU A 165 13.19 -1.77 -6.09
CA LEU A 165 12.41 -2.84 -5.47
C LEU A 165 11.25 -3.29 -6.36
N PRO A 166 10.89 -4.59 -6.35
CA PRO A 166 9.66 -5.04 -6.98
C PRO A 166 8.45 -4.53 -6.18
N PRO A 167 7.41 -3.94 -6.81
CA PRO A 167 6.29 -3.36 -6.09
C PRO A 167 5.52 -4.42 -5.29
N CYS A 168 5.33 -4.18 -3.98
CA CYS A 168 4.57 -5.06 -3.10
C CYS A 168 3.07 -4.88 -3.29
N HIS A 169 2.55 -3.64 -3.23
CA HIS A 169 1.19 -3.31 -3.64
C HIS A 169 1.16 -3.18 -5.17
N ALA A 170 0.78 -4.29 -5.81
CA ALA A 170 0.99 -4.51 -7.23
C ALA A 170 0.00 -3.74 -8.10
N PHE A 171 -1.27 -3.71 -7.72
CA PHE A 171 -2.31 -2.96 -8.41
C PHE A 171 -3.49 -2.66 -7.49
N PHE A 172 -4.30 -1.71 -7.90
CA PHE A 172 -5.58 -1.40 -7.25
C PHE A 172 -6.66 -1.09 -8.28
N GLN A 173 -7.92 -1.27 -7.87
CA GLN A 173 -9.11 -1.06 -8.68
C GLN A 173 -10.11 -0.23 -7.93
N PHE A 174 -10.74 0.73 -8.62
CA PHE A 174 -11.88 1.47 -8.10
C PHE A 174 -13.20 0.90 -8.58
N TYR A 175 -14.22 1.08 -7.75
CA TYR A 175 -15.59 0.66 -8.01
C TYR A 175 -16.57 1.68 -7.45
N VAL A 176 -17.59 2.05 -8.23
CA VAL A 176 -18.64 2.98 -7.81
C VAL A 176 -19.97 2.23 -7.69
N SER A 177 -20.63 2.36 -6.56
CA SER A 177 -21.98 1.88 -6.32
C SER A 177 -22.71 2.84 -5.37
N GLU A 178 -23.98 3.13 -5.63
CA GLU A 178 -24.80 4.01 -4.78
C GLU A 178 -24.11 5.35 -4.47
N ASN A 179 -23.51 5.97 -5.47
CA ASN A 179 -22.72 7.20 -5.34
C ASN A 179 -21.50 7.11 -4.39
N LYS A 180 -21.04 5.90 -4.07
CA LYS A 180 -19.89 5.67 -3.20
C LYS A 180 -18.73 5.07 -3.99
N LEU A 181 -17.53 5.59 -3.77
CA LEU A 181 -16.28 5.09 -4.34
C LEU A 181 -15.61 4.12 -3.37
N SER A 182 -15.40 2.90 -3.81
CA SER A 182 -14.59 1.88 -3.12
C SER A 182 -13.28 1.63 -3.85
N CYS A 183 -12.27 1.18 -3.12
CA CYS A 183 -10.97 0.79 -3.67
C CYS A 183 -10.61 -0.60 -3.17
N GLN A 184 -10.18 -1.47 -4.08
CA GLN A 184 -9.55 -2.75 -3.74
C GLN A 184 -8.11 -2.74 -4.17
N MET A 185 -7.18 -3.03 -3.26
CA MET A 185 -5.75 -3.14 -3.53
C MET A 185 -5.29 -4.57 -3.33
N TYR A 186 -4.50 -5.08 -4.29
CA TYR A 186 -3.80 -6.36 -4.17
C TYR A 186 -2.34 -6.13 -3.80
N GLN A 187 -1.95 -6.67 -2.65
CA GLN A 187 -0.58 -6.68 -2.15
C GLN A 187 -0.02 -8.09 -2.25
N ARG A 188 0.92 -8.31 -3.18
CA ARG A 188 1.50 -9.63 -3.46
C ARG A 188 2.36 -10.16 -2.32
N SER A 189 2.97 -9.27 -1.55
CA SER A 189 3.82 -9.55 -0.40
C SER A 189 3.66 -8.45 0.63
N ALA A 190 3.43 -8.81 1.87
CA ALA A 190 3.09 -7.87 2.93
C ALA A 190 3.82 -8.24 4.23
N ASP A 191 4.70 -7.36 4.72
CA ASP A 191 5.06 -7.42 6.13
C ASP A 191 3.88 -6.90 6.95
N VAL A 192 3.19 -7.84 7.63
CA VAL A 192 1.93 -7.52 8.31
C VAL A 192 2.14 -6.59 9.48
N PHE A 193 3.26 -6.71 10.19
CA PHE A 193 3.54 -5.86 11.35
C PHE A 193 4.15 -4.51 10.97
N LEU A 194 5.11 -4.49 10.04
CA LEU A 194 5.83 -3.27 9.68
C LEU A 194 5.10 -2.44 8.64
N GLY A 195 4.59 -3.05 7.57
CA GLY A 195 4.10 -2.34 6.38
C GLY A 195 2.58 -2.21 6.29
N VAL A 196 1.84 -3.26 6.61
CA VAL A 196 0.38 -3.30 6.38
C VAL A 196 -0.39 -2.14 7.03
N PRO A 197 -0.12 -1.71 8.29
CA PRO A 197 -0.80 -0.55 8.86
C PRO A 197 -0.61 0.75 8.06
N PHE A 198 0.58 0.97 7.50
CA PHE A 198 0.87 2.11 6.62
C PHE A 198 0.11 2.01 5.31
N ASN A 199 0.06 0.81 4.70
CA ASN A 199 -0.65 0.59 3.44
C ASN A 199 -2.17 0.76 3.60
N ILE A 200 -2.77 0.30 4.71
CA ILE A 200 -4.19 0.53 5.03
C ILE A 200 -4.48 2.04 5.04
N ALA A 201 -3.69 2.82 5.77
CA ALA A 201 -3.87 4.26 5.87
C ALA A 201 -3.64 4.97 4.52
N SER A 202 -2.58 4.61 3.79
CA SER A 202 -2.23 5.23 2.50
C SER A 202 -3.33 5.03 1.45
N TYR A 203 -3.80 3.81 1.25
CA TYR A 203 -4.85 3.54 0.24
C TYR A 203 -6.23 4.00 0.66
N SER A 204 -6.52 4.04 1.96
CA SER A 204 -7.74 4.70 2.46
C SER A 204 -7.70 6.20 2.17
N LEU A 205 -6.56 6.86 2.38
CA LEU A 205 -6.38 8.27 2.05
C LEU A 205 -6.52 8.51 0.53
N LEU A 206 -5.89 7.67 -0.30
CA LEU A 206 -6.05 7.73 -1.75
C LEU A 206 -7.52 7.62 -2.16
N THR A 207 -8.28 6.71 -1.53
CA THR A 207 -9.70 6.53 -1.81
C THR A 207 -10.51 7.80 -1.46
N HIS A 208 -10.25 8.42 -0.31
CA HIS A 208 -10.86 9.70 0.06
C HIS A 208 -10.53 10.82 -0.94
N MET A 209 -9.27 10.94 -1.35
CA MET A 209 -8.83 11.97 -2.29
C MET A 209 -9.50 11.81 -3.66
N VAL A 210 -9.54 10.58 -4.19
CA VAL A 210 -10.16 10.30 -5.49
C VAL A 210 -11.68 10.47 -5.42
N ALA A 211 -12.33 10.04 -4.34
CA ALA A 211 -13.76 10.26 -4.11
C ALA A 211 -14.10 11.75 -4.15
N GLN A 212 -13.35 12.58 -3.41
CA GLN A 212 -13.55 14.03 -3.38
C GLN A 212 -13.35 14.67 -4.76
N VAL A 213 -12.29 14.32 -5.48
CA VAL A 213 -11.99 14.86 -6.82
C VAL A 213 -13.06 14.46 -7.85
N CYS A 214 -13.69 13.30 -7.67
CA CYS A 214 -14.72 12.79 -8.57
C CYS A 214 -16.16 13.11 -8.13
N GLY A 215 -16.37 13.68 -6.94
CA GLY A 215 -17.71 14.03 -6.43
C GLY A 215 -18.49 12.84 -5.87
N TYR A 216 -17.82 11.83 -5.33
CA TYR A 216 -18.41 10.66 -4.69
C TYR A 216 -18.28 10.71 -3.18
N ASP A 217 -19.21 10.06 -2.48
CA ASP A 217 -19.00 9.64 -1.10
C ASP A 217 -17.97 8.50 -1.07
N VAL A 218 -17.37 8.26 0.11
CA VAL A 218 -16.48 7.11 0.29
C VAL A 218 -17.26 5.84 0.58
N GLY A 219 -16.83 4.74 -0.02
CA GLY A 219 -17.29 3.38 0.23
C GLY A 219 -16.30 2.59 1.07
N ASP A 220 -15.87 1.44 0.58
CA ASP A 220 -14.96 0.54 1.26
C ASP A 220 -13.53 0.65 0.73
N PHE A 221 -12.55 0.47 1.61
CA PHE A 221 -11.21 0.02 1.23
C PHE A 221 -11.10 -1.48 1.48
N ILE A 222 -10.76 -2.24 0.44
CA ILE A 222 -10.54 -3.68 0.49
C ILE A 222 -9.06 -3.96 0.28
N HIS A 223 -8.43 -4.60 1.27
CA HIS A 223 -7.03 -4.99 1.22
C HIS A 223 -6.93 -6.49 1.00
N THR A 224 -6.48 -6.89 -0.17
CA THR A 224 -6.32 -8.28 -0.58
C THR A 224 -4.83 -8.63 -0.61
N PHE A 225 -4.48 -9.74 -0.01
CA PHE A 225 -3.09 -10.18 0.16
C PHE A 225 -2.79 -11.45 -0.63
N GLY A 226 -1.56 -11.53 -1.13
CA GLY A 226 -0.91 -12.76 -1.54
C GLY A 226 -0.14 -13.40 -0.37
N ASP A 227 1.19 -13.37 -0.42
CA ASP A 227 2.05 -13.82 0.68
C ASP A 227 2.01 -12.81 1.84
N THR A 228 1.66 -13.30 3.03
CA THR A 228 1.31 -12.46 4.19
C THR A 228 2.16 -12.86 5.40
N PRO A 229 3.48 -12.54 5.38
CA PRO A 229 4.40 -12.90 6.44
C PRO A 229 4.35 -11.96 7.64
N VAL A 230 4.69 -12.52 8.80
CA VAL A 230 5.10 -11.80 10.01
C VAL A 230 6.44 -12.37 10.47
N SER A 231 7.40 -11.50 10.79
CA SER A 231 8.65 -11.94 11.39
C SER A 231 8.42 -12.55 12.79
N TYR A 232 9.12 -13.62 13.11
CA TYR A 232 9.08 -14.24 14.44
C TYR A 232 9.34 -13.27 15.56
N THR A 233 10.27 -12.34 15.38
CA THR A 233 10.60 -11.32 16.40
C THR A 233 9.42 -10.44 16.77
N HIS A 234 8.49 -10.22 15.84
CA HIS A 234 7.29 -9.39 16.06
C HIS A 234 6.15 -10.16 16.73
N LEU A 235 6.12 -11.49 16.58
CA LEU A 235 5.10 -12.33 17.22
C LEU A 235 5.41 -12.66 18.68
N THR A 236 6.68 -12.53 19.06
CA THR A 236 7.16 -12.83 20.43
C THR A 236 7.26 -11.59 21.33
N LEU A 237 7.01 -10.39 20.80
CA LEU A 237 6.90 -9.20 21.65
C LEU A 237 5.74 -9.38 22.62
N PRO A 238 5.95 -9.10 23.93
CA PRO A 238 4.85 -9.16 24.89
C PRO A 238 3.76 -8.20 24.42
N THR A 239 2.58 -8.74 24.17
CA THR A 239 1.37 -7.95 24.08
C THR A 239 1.27 -7.21 25.42
N ILE A 240 1.41 -5.91 25.39
CA ILE A 240 1.09 -5.08 26.55
C ILE A 240 -0.41 -5.29 26.75
N GLU A 241 -0.78 -6.00 27.82
CA GLU A 241 -2.14 -6.19 28.29
C GLU A 241 -2.78 -4.86 28.67
#